data_89607436f3a4484d0d7f38dfb7ec64bc
#
_entry.id   89607436f3a4484d0d7f38dfb7ec64bc
#
_cell.length_a   1.000
_cell.length_b   1.000
_cell.length_c   1.000
_cell.angle_alpha   90.00
_cell.angle_beta   90.00
_cell.angle_gamma   90.00
#
_symmetry.space_group_name_H-M   'P 1'
#
loop_
_entity.id
_entity.type
_entity.pdbx_description
1 polymer ?
#
loop_
_entity_poly.entity_id
_entity_poly.type
_entity_poly.pdbx_seq_one_letter_code
_entity_poly.pdbx_strand_id
1 'polypeptide(L)'
;MFRPSRPIPTSEITPEWLYVNRRKFIQLAATAGIAAAIAACGPANPPTPPVNPDAPATAVSPTQAAASKQEKPNSYDEITNYNNYYEFSEGKEGIAQLARNFKTSPWKVQVSGLVNAPKTFELEELLKFPQEERVYRLRCVEAWSMVIPWTGFPLNQILKAVEPKAEAKFVKFTTVYNPEELPGQRSSYYSWPYTEGLRLDEAMHDLTLVVTGLYGKPLPAQNGAPLRLAVPWKYGFKSIKSIEKIELVAEQPSTFWSTLAPNEYGFYSNVNPGVPHPRWSQASERRIGQAARQATLKFNGYEAEVASLYAGMNLTLNY
;
A
#
# COMPACT_ATOMS: atom_id res chain seq x y z
N MET A 1 -7.04 43.98 -29.79
CA MET A 1 -7.71 43.45 -28.58
C MET A 1 -7.74 41.93 -28.69
N PHE A 2 -6.84 41.22 -27.99
CA PHE A 2 -6.87 39.76 -27.90
C PHE A 2 -7.94 39.35 -26.92
N ARG A 3 -8.93 38.55 -27.33
CA ARG A 3 -9.87 37.92 -26.42
C ARG A 3 -9.16 36.73 -25.75
N PRO A 4 -9.13 36.61 -24.42
CA PRO A 4 -8.59 35.43 -23.77
C PRO A 4 -9.47 34.22 -24.13
N SER A 5 -8.84 33.12 -24.55
CA SER A 5 -9.52 31.84 -24.77
C SER A 5 -10.10 31.32 -23.46
N ARG A 6 -11.32 30.77 -23.50
CA ARG A 6 -11.94 30.12 -22.32
C ARG A 6 -11.04 28.94 -21.88
N PRO A 7 -10.79 28.78 -20.60
CA PRO A 7 -10.06 27.59 -20.10
C PRO A 7 -10.85 26.33 -20.47
N ILE A 8 -10.13 25.35 -21.03
CA ILE A 8 -10.70 24.03 -21.39
C ILE A 8 -10.95 23.26 -20.08
N PRO A 9 -12.16 22.74 -19.84
CA PRO A 9 -12.44 21.92 -18.66
C PRO A 9 -11.52 20.70 -18.60
N THR A 10 -11.06 20.31 -17.42
CA THR A 10 -10.17 19.15 -17.21
C THR A 10 -10.75 17.83 -17.73
N SER A 11 -12.08 17.72 -17.80
CA SER A 11 -12.80 16.58 -18.40
C SER A 11 -12.64 16.46 -19.92
N GLU A 12 -12.23 17.52 -20.59
CA GLU A 12 -11.99 17.55 -22.05
C GLU A 12 -10.49 17.40 -22.40
N ILE A 13 -9.62 17.39 -21.41
CA ILE A 13 -8.18 17.21 -21.62
C ILE A 13 -7.88 15.71 -21.60
N THR A 14 -7.51 15.15 -22.74
CA THR A 14 -7.06 13.75 -22.82
C THR A 14 -5.75 13.60 -22.06
N PRO A 15 -5.65 12.72 -21.05
CA PRO A 15 -4.42 12.50 -20.30
C PRO A 15 -3.26 12.09 -21.24
N GLU A 16 -2.08 12.60 -21.01
CA GLU A 16 -0.89 12.39 -21.84
C GLU A 16 -0.59 10.90 -22.07
N TRP A 17 -0.80 10.03 -21.10
CA TRP A 17 -0.61 8.59 -21.22
C TRP A 17 -1.54 7.92 -22.25
N LEU A 18 -2.75 8.44 -22.45
CA LEU A 18 -3.69 7.99 -23.49
C LEU A 18 -3.20 8.44 -24.90
N TYR A 19 -2.58 9.60 -24.96
CA TYR A 19 -2.03 10.13 -26.22
C TYR A 19 -0.79 9.34 -26.68
N VAL A 20 0.11 9.03 -25.77
CA VAL A 20 1.36 8.28 -26.06
C VAL A 20 1.09 6.83 -26.47
N ASN A 21 0.04 6.20 -25.91
CA ASN A 21 -0.30 4.80 -26.20
C ASN A 21 -1.23 4.62 -27.40
N ARG A 22 -1.74 5.68 -28.00
CA ARG A 22 -2.68 5.62 -29.15
C ARG A 22 -2.08 4.91 -30.38
N ARG A 23 -0.80 5.09 -30.66
CA ARG A 23 -0.10 4.38 -31.74
C ARG A 23 0.03 2.88 -31.49
N LYS A 24 0.30 2.45 -30.26
CA LYS A 24 0.37 1.04 -29.90
C LYS A 24 -1.01 0.38 -29.90
N PHE A 25 -2.05 1.09 -29.50
CA PHE A 25 -3.43 0.59 -29.53
C PHE A 25 -3.93 0.34 -30.96
N ILE A 26 -3.63 1.25 -31.89
CA ILE A 26 -4.00 1.10 -33.33
C ILE A 26 -3.23 -0.06 -33.97
N GLN A 27 -1.97 -0.28 -33.60
CA GLN A 27 -1.17 -1.41 -34.10
C GLN A 27 -1.68 -2.77 -33.57
N LEU A 28 -2.15 -2.86 -32.31
CA LEU A 28 -2.77 -4.07 -31.77
C LEU A 28 -4.15 -4.37 -32.39
N ALA A 29 -4.95 -3.34 -32.68
CA ALA A 29 -6.26 -3.52 -33.29
C ALA A 29 -6.17 -4.03 -34.74
N ALA A 30 -5.11 -3.68 -35.47
CA ALA A 30 -4.87 -4.14 -36.84
C ALA A 30 -4.42 -5.61 -36.92
N THR A 31 -3.87 -6.21 -35.84
CA THR A 31 -3.43 -7.62 -35.82
C THR A 31 -4.49 -8.56 -35.23
N ALA A 32 -5.53 -8.07 -34.56
CA ALA A 32 -6.61 -8.88 -33.98
C ALA A 32 -7.77 -9.22 -34.93
N GLY A 33 -7.75 -8.69 -36.15
CA GLY A 33 -8.83 -8.82 -37.14
C GLY A 33 -8.85 -10.11 -37.96
N ILE A 34 -7.93 -11.07 -37.78
CA ILE A 34 -7.82 -12.27 -38.66
C ILE A 34 -8.01 -13.62 -37.94
N ALA A 35 -8.28 -13.64 -36.62
CA ALA A 35 -8.34 -14.92 -35.87
C ALA A 35 -9.71 -15.27 -35.26
N ALA A 36 -10.83 -14.77 -35.80
CA ALA A 36 -12.17 -15.04 -35.27
C ALA A 36 -13.05 -15.78 -36.24
N ALA A 37 -12.57 -16.88 -36.82
CA ALA A 37 -13.44 -17.79 -37.60
C ALA A 37 -12.90 -19.22 -37.58
N ILE A 38 -12.88 -19.93 -36.46
CA ILE A 38 -12.94 -21.40 -36.32
C ILE A 38 -12.91 -21.70 -34.79
N ALA A 39 -14.08 -22.07 -34.20
CA ALA A 39 -14.22 -23.07 -33.16
C ALA A 39 -15.64 -23.02 -32.52
N ALA A 40 -16.58 -23.64 -33.20
CA ALA A 40 -17.78 -24.13 -32.55
C ALA A 40 -17.69 -25.67 -32.62
N CYS A 41 -17.39 -26.29 -31.48
CA CYS A 41 -17.70 -27.68 -31.08
C CYS A 41 -16.65 -28.16 -30.07
N GLY A 42 -17.00 -28.21 -28.80
CA GLY A 42 -16.21 -28.86 -27.74
C GLY A 42 -17.16 -29.35 -26.62
N PRO A 43 -16.86 -30.49 -25.99
CA PRO A 43 -17.83 -31.30 -25.24
C PRO A 43 -18.08 -30.84 -23.79
N ALA A 44 -19.18 -31.36 -23.24
CA ALA A 44 -19.76 -31.07 -21.94
C ALA A 44 -18.84 -31.37 -20.75
N ASN A 45 -18.96 -30.54 -19.69
CA ASN A 45 -18.29 -30.69 -18.39
C ASN A 45 -18.77 -31.96 -17.64
N PRO A 46 -17.90 -32.68 -16.92
CA PRO A 46 -18.27 -33.76 -16.01
C PRO A 46 -18.90 -33.20 -14.71
N PRO A 47 -19.76 -33.98 -14.02
CA PRO A 47 -20.47 -33.53 -12.83
C PRO A 47 -19.56 -33.44 -11.60
N THR A 48 -19.81 -32.44 -10.77
CA THR A 48 -19.16 -32.22 -9.49
C THR A 48 -19.53 -33.32 -8.47
N PRO A 49 -18.60 -33.86 -7.68
CA PRO A 49 -18.93 -34.82 -6.63
C PRO A 49 -19.58 -34.11 -5.42
N PRO A 50 -20.45 -34.84 -4.65
CA PRO A 50 -21.16 -34.26 -3.51
C PRO A 50 -20.25 -33.94 -2.33
N VAL A 51 -20.49 -32.76 -1.70
CA VAL A 51 -19.82 -32.31 -0.50
C VAL A 51 -20.35 -33.10 0.70
N ASN A 52 -19.46 -33.70 1.49
CA ASN A 52 -19.79 -34.38 2.73
C ASN A 52 -19.82 -33.36 3.90
N PRO A 53 -20.94 -33.18 4.63
CA PRO A 53 -21.07 -32.15 5.68
C PRO A 53 -20.42 -32.50 7.01
N ASP A 54 -19.83 -33.69 7.21
CA ASP A 54 -19.34 -34.19 8.50
C ASP A 54 -17.80 -34.35 8.60
N ALA A 55 -17.03 -33.54 7.89
CA ALA A 55 -15.59 -33.53 8.10
C ALA A 55 -15.21 -32.60 9.27
N PRO A 56 -14.46 -33.08 10.30
CA PRO A 56 -14.05 -32.23 11.41
C PRO A 56 -13.12 -31.13 10.94
N ALA A 57 -13.40 -29.90 11.38
CA ALA A 57 -12.57 -28.72 11.13
C ALA A 57 -11.15 -28.97 11.65
N THR A 58 -10.23 -29.21 10.74
CA THR A 58 -8.80 -29.32 11.06
C THR A 58 -8.31 -27.92 11.45
N ALA A 59 -7.86 -27.78 12.70
CA ALA A 59 -7.22 -26.57 13.19
C ALA A 59 -6.03 -26.21 12.29
N VAL A 60 -6.13 -25.10 11.57
CA VAL A 60 -5.07 -24.60 10.70
C VAL A 60 -4.01 -23.97 11.58
N SER A 61 -2.84 -24.59 11.66
CA SER A 61 -1.64 -24.04 12.30
C SER A 61 -1.28 -22.66 11.73
N PRO A 62 -0.68 -21.74 12.52
CA PRO A 62 -0.42 -20.36 12.13
C PRO A 62 0.79 -20.22 11.17
N THR A 63 0.82 -21.02 10.10
CA THR A 63 1.93 -21.03 9.14
C THR A 63 1.40 -20.86 7.72
N GLN A 64 0.61 -19.80 7.50
CA GLN A 64 0.17 -19.43 6.14
C GLN A 64 0.34 -17.93 5.86
N ALA A 65 1.45 -17.33 6.27
CA ALA A 65 2.10 -16.29 5.46
C ALA A 65 2.58 -16.90 4.09
N ALA A 66 2.00 -18.02 3.70
CA ALA A 66 2.51 -18.94 2.68
C ALA A 66 2.07 -18.59 1.25
N ALA A 67 1.08 -17.73 1.05
CA ALA A 67 0.67 -17.37 -0.31
C ALA A 67 1.70 -16.47 -1.01
N SER A 68 2.48 -15.66 -0.25
CA SER A 68 3.54 -14.82 -0.81
C SER A 68 4.88 -15.54 -1.00
N LYS A 69 5.11 -16.66 -0.31
CA LYS A 69 6.39 -17.44 -0.43
C LYS A 69 6.54 -18.14 -1.78
N GLN A 70 5.47 -18.32 -2.54
CA GLN A 70 5.51 -18.96 -3.86
C GLN A 70 5.62 -17.97 -5.02
N GLU A 71 5.35 -16.69 -4.80
CA GLU A 71 5.48 -15.68 -5.84
C GLU A 71 6.92 -15.18 -5.93
N LYS A 72 7.43 -15.07 -7.17
CA LYS A 72 8.76 -14.50 -7.40
C LYS A 72 8.76 -13.01 -7.01
N PRO A 73 9.63 -12.58 -6.08
CA PRO A 73 9.80 -11.16 -5.77
C PRO A 73 10.21 -10.35 -6.99
N ASN A 74 9.77 -9.09 -7.02
CA ASN A 74 10.24 -8.12 -7.98
C ASN A 74 11.73 -7.85 -7.80
N SER A 75 12.44 -7.51 -8.86
CA SER A 75 13.86 -7.18 -8.77
C SER A 75 14.08 -5.94 -7.88
N TYR A 76 15.27 -5.81 -7.33
CA TYR A 76 15.67 -4.63 -6.56
C TYR A 76 15.48 -3.35 -7.37
N ASP A 77 15.84 -3.35 -8.65
CA ASP A 77 15.69 -2.20 -9.55
C ASP A 77 14.22 -1.82 -9.76
N GLU A 78 13.33 -2.78 -9.99
CA GLU A 78 11.89 -2.49 -10.11
C GLU A 78 11.33 -1.84 -8.85
N ILE A 79 11.72 -2.33 -7.66
CA ILE A 79 11.23 -1.84 -6.38
C ILE A 79 11.78 -0.45 -6.06
N THR A 80 13.04 -0.18 -6.40
CA THR A 80 13.71 1.08 -6.03
C THR A 80 13.54 2.19 -7.04
N ASN A 81 13.09 1.90 -8.27
CA ASN A 81 12.92 2.89 -9.34
C ASN A 81 11.46 3.17 -9.72
N TYR A 82 10.48 2.55 -9.04
CA TYR A 82 9.07 2.81 -9.27
C TYR A 82 8.34 2.98 -7.92
N ASN A 83 8.15 4.23 -7.50
CA ASN A 83 7.67 4.56 -6.16
C ASN A 83 6.63 5.68 -6.19
N ASN A 84 5.56 5.56 -5.42
CA ASN A 84 4.72 6.68 -5.05
C ASN A 84 5.27 7.29 -3.75
N TYR A 85 5.91 8.46 -3.84
CA TYR A 85 6.45 9.16 -2.68
C TYR A 85 6.32 10.67 -2.89
N TYR A 86 5.12 11.17 -2.62
CA TYR A 86 4.68 12.52 -2.94
C TYR A 86 5.50 13.62 -2.26
N GLU A 87 6.11 13.30 -1.13
CA GLU A 87 7.04 14.20 -0.44
C GLU A 87 8.25 14.55 -1.31
N PHE A 88 8.63 13.68 -2.27
CA PHE A 88 9.64 14.01 -3.27
C PHE A 88 9.01 14.50 -4.58
N SER A 89 8.03 13.78 -5.11
CA SER A 89 7.41 14.07 -6.40
C SER A 89 6.12 13.25 -6.59
N GLU A 90 5.20 13.77 -7.40
CA GLU A 90 4.00 13.04 -7.88
C GLU A 90 4.36 11.97 -8.93
N GLY A 91 5.50 12.10 -9.60
CA GLY A 91 6.03 11.09 -10.52
C GLY A 91 6.46 9.84 -9.79
N LYS A 92 6.40 8.68 -10.45
CA LYS A 92 6.79 7.39 -9.90
C LYS A 92 8.22 6.99 -10.23
N GLU A 93 8.75 7.55 -11.29
CA GLU A 93 10.11 7.34 -11.76
C GLU A 93 10.99 8.53 -11.34
N GLY A 94 12.28 8.30 -11.15
CA GLY A 94 13.23 9.35 -10.77
C GLY A 94 13.24 9.72 -9.28
N ILE A 95 12.38 9.15 -8.43
CA ILE A 95 12.39 9.40 -6.99
C ILE A 95 13.75 9.07 -6.36
N ALA A 96 14.40 7.99 -6.80
CA ALA A 96 15.73 7.60 -6.31
C ALA A 96 16.78 8.72 -6.48
N GLN A 97 16.72 9.46 -7.59
CA GLN A 97 17.61 10.60 -7.82
C GLN A 97 17.30 11.78 -6.91
N LEU A 98 16.02 12.08 -6.70
CA LEU A 98 15.59 13.17 -5.80
C LEU A 98 15.94 12.87 -4.35
N ALA A 99 15.83 11.60 -3.94
CA ALA A 99 16.03 11.14 -2.57
C ALA A 99 17.50 10.91 -2.19
N ARG A 100 18.46 11.03 -3.12
CA ARG A 100 19.88 10.70 -2.86
C ARG A 100 20.54 11.49 -1.74
N ASN A 101 20.08 12.70 -1.46
CA ASN A 101 20.61 13.58 -0.43
C ASN A 101 19.75 13.62 0.84
N PHE A 102 18.69 12.82 0.90
CA PHE A 102 17.80 12.75 2.06
C PHE A 102 18.53 12.09 3.23
N LYS A 103 18.56 12.79 4.36
CA LYS A 103 19.25 12.33 5.57
C LYS A 103 18.34 11.41 6.38
N THR A 104 18.80 10.19 6.59
CA THR A 104 18.09 9.16 7.34
C THR A 104 18.70 8.86 8.71
N SER A 105 19.76 9.57 9.09
CA SER A 105 20.45 9.48 10.38
C SER A 105 21.07 10.84 10.73
N PRO A 106 21.03 11.27 12.02
CA PRO A 106 20.31 10.64 13.13
C PRO A 106 18.79 10.69 12.92
N TRP A 107 18.03 9.71 13.45
CA TRP A 107 16.59 9.68 13.33
C TRP A 107 15.92 9.25 14.62
N LYS A 108 14.79 9.89 14.94
CA LYS A 108 14.00 9.62 16.14
C LYS A 108 12.56 9.36 15.77
N VAL A 109 11.91 8.46 16.51
CA VAL A 109 10.47 8.21 16.42
C VAL A 109 9.85 8.50 17.77
N GLN A 110 9.04 9.55 17.84
CA GLN A 110 8.27 9.86 19.04
C GLN A 110 6.99 9.00 19.09
N VAL A 111 6.81 8.27 20.19
CA VAL A 111 5.58 7.52 20.46
C VAL A 111 4.87 8.14 21.67
N SER A 112 3.62 8.57 21.48
CA SER A 112 2.88 9.38 22.45
C SER A 112 1.36 9.17 22.38
N GLY A 113 0.60 10.03 23.05
CA GLY A 113 -0.86 9.99 23.12
C GLY A 113 -1.37 9.10 24.25
N LEU A 114 -2.35 8.24 23.98
CA LEU A 114 -2.97 7.34 24.97
C LEU A 114 -2.09 6.13 25.26
N VAL A 115 -0.93 6.36 25.89
CA VAL A 115 0.04 5.37 26.34
C VAL A 115 0.42 5.63 27.78
N ASN A 116 0.84 4.58 28.52
CA ASN A 116 1.32 4.71 29.90
C ASN A 116 2.80 5.10 29.95
N ALA A 117 3.59 4.67 28.97
CA ALA A 117 5.03 4.90 28.87
C ALA A 117 5.40 5.60 27.55
N PRO A 118 5.09 6.91 27.39
CA PRO A 118 5.49 7.63 26.19
C PRO A 118 7.01 7.64 26.04
N LYS A 119 7.49 7.41 24.81
CA LYS A 119 8.91 7.25 24.56
C LYS A 119 9.31 7.81 23.19
N THR A 120 10.50 8.43 23.13
CA THR A 120 11.18 8.72 21.87
C THR A 120 12.26 7.66 21.68
N PHE A 121 12.12 6.89 20.61
CA PHE A 121 13.08 5.87 20.21
C PHE A 121 14.10 6.48 19.26
N GLU A 122 15.38 6.27 19.54
CA GLU A 122 16.43 6.48 18.54
C GLU A 122 16.35 5.34 17.50
N LEU A 123 16.79 5.60 16.27
CA LEU A 123 16.78 4.57 15.22
C LEU A 123 17.54 3.30 15.64
N GLU A 124 18.68 3.48 16.30
CA GLU A 124 19.54 2.40 16.78
C GLU A 124 18.85 1.52 17.84
N GLU A 125 17.90 2.09 18.61
CA GLU A 125 17.07 1.31 19.54
C GLU A 125 16.05 0.46 18.77
N LEU A 126 15.41 1.04 17.75
CA LEU A 126 14.44 0.33 16.90
C LEU A 126 15.10 -0.80 16.12
N LEU A 127 16.34 -0.62 15.67
CA LEU A 127 17.10 -1.66 14.97
C LEU A 127 17.51 -2.84 15.88
N LYS A 128 17.42 -2.71 17.22
CA LYS A 128 17.65 -3.80 18.18
C LYS A 128 16.46 -4.75 18.31
N PHE A 129 15.26 -4.37 17.88
CA PHE A 129 14.16 -5.31 17.82
C PHE A 129 14.51 -6.47 16.87
N PRO A 130 14.06 -7.71 17.15
CA PRO A 130 14.33 -8.86 16.29
C PRO A 130 13.87 -8.60 14.86
N GLN A 131 14.84 -8.44 13.96
CA GLN A 131 14.59 -8.21 12.53
C GLN A 131 14.33 -9.53 11.83
N GLU A 132 13.34 -9.56 10.94
CA GLU A 132 13.03 -10.71 10.10
C GLU A 132 12.77 -10.29 8.65
N GLU A 133 13.02 -11.17 7.70
CA GLU A 133 12.65 -10.95 6.32
C GLU A 133 11.25 -11.52 6.06
N ARG A 134 10.37 -10.68 5.52
CA ARG A 134 9.01 -11.06 5.12
C ARG A 134 8.77 -10.67 3.67
N VAL A 135 8.39 -11.64 2.85
CA VAL A 135 8.00 -11.39 1.46
C VAL A 135 6.52 -11.05 1.41
N TYR A 136 6.21 -9.80 1.10
CA TYR A 136 4.84 -9.30 1.05
C TYR A 136 4.42 -8.85 -0.35
N ARG A 137 3.15 -9.04 -0.69
CA ARG A 137 2.51 -8.33 -1.78
C ARG A 137 2.29 -6.88 -1.37
N LEU A 138 2.56 -5.95 -2.29
CA LEU A 138 2.18 -4.56 -2.21
C LEU A 138 1.18 -4.27 -3.33
N ARG A 139 0.03 -3.71 -3.02
CA ARG A 139 -0.99 -3.32 -4.00
C ARG A 139 -1.26 -1.83 -3.90
N CYS A 140 -0.93 -1.08 -4.92
CA CYS A 140 -1.25 0.34 -5.00
C CYS A 140 -2.72 0.52 -5.39
N VAL A 141 -3.38 1.55 -4.85
CA VAL A 141 -4.73 1.95 -5.25
C VAL A 141 -4.84 2.23 -6.75
N GLU A 142 -3.76 2.64 -7.41
CA GLU A 142 -3.65 2.88 -8.85
C GLU A 142 -3.56 1.60 -9.70
N ALA A 143 -3.92 0.46 -9.13
CA ALA A 143 -4.02 -0.83 -9.83
C ALA A 143 -2.68 -1.36 -10.41
N TRP A 144 -1.58 -1.12 -9.71
CA TRP A 144 -0.31 -1.81 -9.91
C TRP A 144 0.14 -2.50 -8.62
N SER A 145 1.03 -3.48 -8.71
CA SER A 145 1.48 -4.28 -7.58
C SER A 145 2.92 -4.75 -7.71
N MET A 146 3.49 -5.13 -6.58
CA MET A 146 4.81 -5.75 -6.45
C MET A 146 4.76 -6.87 -5.42
N VAL A 147 5.76 -7.74 -5.44
CA VAL A 147 6.12 -8.67 -4.37
C VAL A 147 7.49 -8.26 -3.85
N ILE A 148 7.58 -7.95 -2.55
CA ILE A 148 8.73 -7.26 -1.98
C ILE A 148 9.24 -8.01 -0.75
N PRO A 149 10.53 -8.38 -0.70
CA PRO A 149 11.17 -8.94 0.50
C PRO A 149 11.61 -7.80 1.41
N TRP A 150 10.76 -7.49 2.39
CA TRP A 150 11.03 -6.50 3.41
C TRP A 150 11.82 -7.09 4.58
N THR A 151 12.76 -6.33 5.13
CA THR A 151 13.36 -6.60 6.44
C THR A 151 12.76 -5.67 7.46
N GLY A 152 12.35 -6.18 8.62
CA GLY A 152 11.76 -5.37 9.67
C GLY A 152 11.27 -6.19 10.85
N PHE A 153 10.40 -5.59 11.65
CA PHE A 153 9.82 -6.21 12.84
C PHE A 153 8.34 -5.80 13.01
N PRO A 154 7.49 -6.61 13.66
CA PRO A 154 6.08 -6.26 13.90
C PRO A 154 5.91 -4.97 14.68
N LEU A 155 5.02 -4.07 14.22
CA LEU A 155 4.72 -2.81 14.90
C LEU A 155 4.29 -3.00 16.35
N ASN A 156 3.62 -4.11 16.66
CA ASN A 156 3.18 -4.41 18.01
C ASN A 156 4.31 -4.45 19.04
N GLN A 157 5.57 -4.62 18.64
CA GLN A 157 6.72 -4.56 19.56
C GLN A 157 6.93 -3.13 20.09
N ILE A 158 6.80 -2.11 19.25
CA ILE A 158 6.82 -0.71 19.69
C ILE A 158 5.61 -0.42 20.58
N LEU A 159 4.42 -0.82 20.12
CA LEU A 159 3.17 -0.53 20.83
C LEU A 159 3.15 -1.18 22.23
N LYS A 160 3.60 -2.42 22.37
CA LYS A 160 3.74 -3.09 23.67
C LYS A 160 4.72 -2.38 24.60
N ALA A 161 5.82 -1.84 24.05
CA ALA A 161 6.83 -1.14 24.85
C ALA A 161 6.35 0.20 25.43
N VAL A 162 5.30 0.80 24.87
CA VAL A 162 4.71 2.06 25.34
C VAL A 162 3.40 1.88 26.11
N GLU A 163 2.90 0.65 26.24
CA GLU A 163 1.74 0.27 27.05
C GLU A 163 0.47 1.08 26.68
N PRO A 164 -0.26 0.71 25.63
CA PRO A 164 -1.49 1.40 25.22
C PRO A 164 -2.52 1.44 26.35
N LYS A 165 -3.13 2.60 26.58
CA LYS A 165 -4.27 2.76 27.50
C LYS A 165 -5.54 2.13 26.90
N ALA A 166 -6.49 1.75 27.75
CA ALA A 166 -7.75 1.11 27.33
C ALA A 166 -8.59 1.97 26.38
N GLU A 167 -8.46 3.29 26.47
CA GLU A 167 -9.16 4.27 25.64
C GLU A 167 -8.57 4.39 24.24
N ALA A 168 -7.35 3.91 24.00
CA ALA A 168 -6.73 3.91 22.69
C ALA A 168 -7.49 3.00 21.72
N LYS A 169 -7.97 3.56 20.61
CA LYS A 169 -8.71 2.84 19.56
C LYS A 169 -8.01 2.86 18.22
N PHE A 170 -7.17 3.87 18.00
CA PHE A 170 -6.46 4.08 16.75
C PHE A 170 -5.01 4.45 17.00
N VAL A 171 -4.20 4.24 15.98
CA VAL A 171 -2.81 4.67 15.92
C VAL A 171 -2.66 5.59 14.72
N LYS A 172 -2.23 6.83 14.99
CA LYS A 172 -1.92 7.85 13.97
C LYS A 172 -0.43 7.89 13.75
N PHE A 173 -0.03 7.97 12.50
CA PHE A 173 1.37 8.08 12.07
C PHE A 173 1.58 9.39 11.34
N THR A 174 2.78 9.96 11.48
CA THR A 174 3.17 11.19 10.79
C THR A 174 4.55 11.02 10.17
N THR A 175 4.68 11.36 8.90
CA THR A 175 5.96 11.45 8.17
C THR A 175 6.71 12.71 8.60
N VAL A 176 8.03 12.69 8.49
CA VAL A 176 8.87 13.87 8.70
C VAL A 176 8.46 15.03 7.78
N TYR A 177 8.47 16.24 8.34
CA TYR A 177 8.25 17.47 7.57
C TYR A 177 9.57 18.21 7.38
N ASN A 178 10.14 18.11 6.19
CA ASN A 178 11.41 18.79 5.84
C ASN A 178 11.39 19.18 4.33
N PRO A 179 10.76 20.31 3.97
CA PRO A 179 10.62 20.73 2.57
C PRO A 179 11.98 21.11 1.90
N GLU A 180 13.07 21.19 2.66
CA GLU A 180 14.40 21.40 2.09
C GLU A 180 14.92 20.11 1.43
N GLU A 181 14.73 18.97 2.07
CA GLU A 181 15.15 17.66 1.58
C GLU A 181 14.05 16.90 0.84
N LEU A 182 12.78 17.25 1.09
CA LEU A 182 11.56 16.66 0.53
C LEU A 182 10.82 17.70 -0.32
N PRO A 183 11.26 17.96 -1.56
CA PRO A 183 10.79 19.10 -2.36
C PRO A 183 9.30 19.06 -2.70
N GLY A 184 8.66 17.89 -2.73
CA GLY A 184 7.21 17.78 -2.90
C GLY A 184 6.41 18.43 -1.78
N GLN A 185 6.99 18.49 -0.56
CA GLN A 185 6.36 19.17 0.58
C GLN A 185 6.28 20.71 0.44
N ARG A 186 6.88 21.28 -0.59
CA ARG A 186 6.72 22.71 -0.93
C ARG A 186 5.39 23.01 -1.63
N SER A 187 4.71 21.99 -2.14
CA SER A 187 3.41 22.15 -2.78
C SER A 187 2.35 22.55 -1.75
N SER A 188 1.73 23.70 -1.93
CA SER A 188 0.63 24.18 -1.10
C SER A 188 -0.71 23.48 -1.40
N TYR A 189 -0.75 22.64 -2.43
CA TYR A 189 -1.93 21.86 -2.79
C TYR A 189 -2.24 20.77 -1.76
N TYR A 190 -1.21 20.27 -1.06
CA TYR A 190 -1.31 19.20 -0.08
C TYR A 190 -1.20 19.72 1.36
N SER A 191 -1.96 19.08 2.27
CA SER A 191 -1.88 19.37 3.72
C SER A 191 -0.76 18.55 4.37
N TRP A 192 0.47 19.02 4.23
CA TRP A 192 1.65 18.41 4.86
C TRP A 192 1.69 18.61 6.38
N PRO A 193 2.35 17.72 7.16
CA PRO A 193 3.01 16.48 6.74
C PRO A 193 2.03 15.37 6.35
N TYR A 194 2.52 14.35 5.64
CA TYR A 194 1.73 13.16 5.34
C TYR A 194 1.34 12.44 6.64
N THR A 195 0.07 12.12 6.78
CA THR A 195 -0.47 11.41 7.94
C THR A 195 -1.25 10.18 7.51
N GLU A 196 -1.16 9.12 8.32
CA GLU A 196 -1.94 7.90 8.16
C GLU A 196 -2.48 7.40 9.49
N GLY A 197 -3.45 6.49 9.42
CA GLY A 197 -4.06 5.89 10.60
C GLY A 197 -4.40 4.41 10.39
N LEU A 198 -4.31 3.66 11.49
CA LEU A 198 -4.80 2.29 11.60
C LEU A 198 -5.69 2.18 12.83
N ARG A 199 -6.64 1.23 12.83
CA ARG A 199 -7.25 0.80 14.09
C ARG A 199 -6.16 0.14 14.96
N LEU A 200 -6.35 0.18 16.27
CA LEU A 200 -5.37 -0.42 17.19
C LEU A 200 -5.18 -1.92 16.95
N ASP A 201 -6.25 -2.66 16.67
CA ASP A 201 -6.17 -4.09 16.36
C ASP A 201 -5.44 -4.38 15.04
N GLU A 202 -5.59 -3.53 14.01
CA GLU A 202 -4.81 -3.60 12.77
C GLU A 202 -3.32 -3.30 13.01
N ALA A 203 -3.03 -2.29 13.84
CA ALA A 203 -1.68 -1.92 14.22
C ALA A 203 -0.98 -2.99 15.09
N MET A 204 -1.75 -3.68 15.93
CA MET A 204 -1.28 -4.79 16.77
C MET A 204 -1.16 -6.11 16.02
N HIS A 205 -1.72 -6.22 14.82
CA HIS A 205 -1.67 -7.45 14.03
C HIS A 205 -0.23 -7.77 13.59
N ASP A 206 0.13 -9.03 13.64
CA ASP A 206 1.51 -9.46 13.34
C ASP A 206 1.99 -9.12 11.92
N LEU A 207 1.07 -9.09 10.95
CA LEU A 207 1.39 -8.68 9.57
C LEU A 207 1.69 -7.19 9.41
N THR A 208 1.37 -6.32 10.38
CA THR A 208 1.74 -4.91 10.33
C THR A 208 3.21 -4.75 10.70
N LEU A 209 4.04 -4.54 9.70
CA LEU A 209 5.50 -4.54 9.83
C LEU A 209 6.06 -3.10 9.83
N VAL A 210 6.96 -2.81 10.76
CA VAL A 210 7.89 -1.69 10.66
C VAL A 210 9.08 -2.16 9.83
N VAL A 211 9.22 -1.60 8.66
CA VAL A 211 10.26 -1.96 7.69
C VAL A 211 11.47 -1.06 7.86
N THR A 212 12.63 -1.66 7.97
CA THR A 212 13.95 -1.00 8.11
C THR A 212 14.91 -1.40 6.98
N GLY A 213 14.51 -2.39 6.16
CA GLY A 213 15.37 -2.91 5.10
C GLY A 213 14.61 -3.50 3.92
N LEU A 214 15.37 -3.75 2.86
CA LEU A 214 14.93 -4.31 1.59
C LEU A 214 16.01 -5.25 1.06
N TYR A 215 15.66 -6.51 0.76
CA TYR A 215 16.63 -7.53 0.31
C TYR A 215 17.85 -7.67 1.24
N GLY A 216 17.62 -7.69 2.55
CA GLY A 216 18.67 -7.79 3.57
C GLY A 216 19.61 -6.59 3.66
N LYS A 217 19.31 -5.47 2.94
CA LYS A 217 20.07 -4.22 2.97
C LYS A 217 19.27 -3.14 3.71
N PRO A 218 19.90 -2.08 4.25
CA PRO A 218 19.18 -0.93 4.78
C PRO A 218 18.17 -0.38 3.78
N LEU A 219 17.05 0.12 4.28
CA LEU A 219 15.97 0.65 3.43
C LEU A 219 16.47 1.86 2.63
N PRO A 220 16.31 1.90 1.29
CA PRO A 220 16.68 3.06 0.49
C PRO A 220 15.76 4.25 0.75
N ALA A 221 16.29 5.47 0.60
CA ALA A 221 15.57 6.72 0.82
C ALA A 221 14.25 6.79 0.02
N GLN A 222 14.27 6.48 -1.27
CA GLN A 222 13.12 6.46 -2.16
C GLN A 222 12.05 5.42 -1.79
N ASN A 223 12.40 4.43 -0.97
CA ASN A 223 11.47 3.42 -0.47
C ASN A 223 10.93 3.74 0.93
N GLY A 224 11.30 4.90 1.51
CA GLY A 224 10.75 5.40 2.77
C GLY A 224 11.67 5.24 3.98
N ALA A 225 12.99 5.23 3.77
CA ALA A 225 13.97 5.20 4.86
C ALA A 225 13.78 6.36 5.88
N PRO A 226 14.30 6.20 7.12
CA PRO A 226 14.98 5.02 7.63
C PRO A 226 14.03 3.89 8.01
N LEU A 227 12.73 4.20 8.19
CA LEU A 227 11.69 3.22 8.50
C LEU A 227 10.34 3.64 7.93
N ARG A 228 9.55 2.63 7.60
CA ARG A 228 8.20 2.78 7.07
C ARG A 228 7.30 1.67 7.58
N LEU A 229 5.98 1.76 7.32
CA LEU A 229 5.09 0.60 7.45
C LEU A 229 5.03 -0.24 6.18
N ALA A 230 4.74 -1.53 6.37
CA ALA A 230 4.15 -2.40 5.37
C ALA A 230 2.91 -3.07 5.98
N VAL A 231 1.75 -2.75 5.41
CA VAL A 231 0.44 -3.30 5.79
C VAL A 231 -0.10 -4.02 4.56
N PRO A 232 0.23 -5.33 4.39
CA PRO A 232 0.15 -5.98 3.07
C PRO A 232 -1.27 -6.17 2.55
N TRP A 233 -2.29 -6.20 3.41
CA TRP A 233 -3.69 -6.37 3.01
C TRP A 233 -4.41 -5.06 2.66
N LYS A 234 -3.76 -3.90 2.89
CA LYS A 234 -4.28 -2.58 2.58
C LYS A 234 -3.62 -2.00 1.33
N TYR A 235 -4.27 -1.04 0.70
CA TYR A 235 -3.65 -0.29 -0.39
C TYR A 235 -2.37 0.40 0.07
N GLY A 236 -1.39 0.48 -0.82
CA GLY A 236 -0.01 0.88 -0.52
C GLY A 236 0.16 2.25 0.15
N PHE A 237 -0.79 3.17 -0.01
CA PHE A 237 -0.73 4.48 0.63
C PHE A 237 -0.93 4.41 2.15
N LYS A 238 -1.55 3.35 2.68
CA LYS A 238 -1.64 3.07 4.12
C LYS A 238 -0.29 2.72 4.74
N SER A 239 0.68 2.36 3.93
CA SER A 239 2.04 2.01 4.33
C SER A 239 2.93 3.24 4.34
N ILE A 240 2.69 4.14 5.30
CA ILE A 240 3.37 5.44 5.48
C ILE A 240 4.89 5.29 5.57
N LYS A 241 5.64 6.28 5.05
CA LYS A 241 7.09 6.29 4.88
C LYS A 241 7.77 7.32 5.77
N SER A 242 9.04 7.10 6.09
CA SER A 242 9.89 8.05 6.86
C SER A 242 9.19 8.59 8.10
N ILE A 243 8.73 7.66 8.95
CA ILE A 243 7.91 7.94 10.13
C ILE A 243 8.77 8.63 11.19
N GLU A 244 8.28 9.76 11.72
CA GLU A 244 8.89 10.39 12.90
C GLU A 244 7.96 10.42 14.11
N LYS A 245 6.63 10.20 13.93
CA LYS A 245 5.69 10.24 15.04
C LYS A 245 4.63 9.15 14.94
N ILE A 246 4.34 8.54 16.09
CA ILE A 246 3.29 7.54 16.31
C ILE A 246 2.46 8.01 17.50
N GLU A 247 1.16 8.20 17.32
CA GLU A 247 0.26 8.69 18.38
C GLU A 247 -0.91 7.73 18.55
N LEU A 248 -1.14 7.26 19.77
CA LEU A 248 -2.33 6.48 20.08
C LEU A 248 -3.46 7.42 20.48
N VAL A 249 -4.63 7.26 19.83
CA VAL A 249 -5.75 8.18 19.99
C VAL A 249 -7.08 7.41 20.18
N ALA A 250 -8.08 8.06 20.81
CA ALA A 250 -9.40 7.48 21.00
C ALA A 250 -10.27 7.56 19.76
N GLU A 251 -10.15 8.66 19.02
CA GLU A 251 -10.95 8.95 17.84
C GLU A 251 -10.23 8.57 16.56
N GLN A 252 -10.99 8.21 15.52
CA GLN A 252 -10.43 7.94 14.19
C GLN A 252 -9.73 9.19 13.66
N PRO A 253 -8.40 9.12 13.40
CA PRO A 253 -7.67 10.27 12.90
C PRO A 253 -7.99 10.55 11.44
N SER A 254 -7.95 11.83 11.06
CA SER A 254 -7.90 12.21 9.65
C SER A 254 -6.59 11.77 9.03
N THR A 255 -6.64 11.29 7.78
CA THR A 255 -5.47 10.88 7.02
C THR A 255 -5.26 11.79 5.81
N PHE A 256 -4.06 11.78 5.25
CA PHE A 256 -3.69 12.66 4.14
C PHE A 256 -4.68 12.55 2.97
N TRP A 257 -4.89 11.33 2.46
CA TRP A 257 -5.75 11.12 1.30
C TRP A 257 -7.24 11.25 1.62
N SER A 258 -7.71 10.78 2.80
CA SER A 258 -9.12 10.93 3.18
C SER A 258 -9.52 12.39 3.42
N THR A 259 -8.56 13.26 3.73
CA THR A 259 -8.79 14.70 3.85
C THR A 259 -8.80 15.36 2.47
N LEU A 260 -7.88 14.99 1.59
CA LEU A 260 -7.74 15.59 0.27
C LEU A 260 -8.88 15.20 -0.69
N ALA A 261 -9.25 13.91 -0.68
CA ALA A 261 -10.27 13.37 -1.60
C ALA A 261 -11.13 12.30 -0.89
N PRO A 262 -12.02 12.71 0.03
CA PRO A 262 -12.79 11.80 0.88
C PRO A 262 -13.72 10.86 0.10
N ASN A 263 -14.11 11.23 -1.13
CA ASN A 263 -14.94 10.40 -2.00
C ASN A 263 -14.14 9.32 -2.76
N GLU A 264 -12.81 9.38 -2.69
CA GLU A 264 -11.92 8.46 -3.40
C GLU A 264 -11.13 7.54 -2.46
N TYR A 265 -10.85 8.01 -1.22
CA TYR A 265 -9.96 7.35 -0.27
C TYR A 265 -10.61 7.22 1.10
N GLY A 266 -11.00 6.00 1.44
CA GLY A 266 -11.53 5.70 2.76
C GLY A 266 -10.44 5.51 3.82
N PHE A 267 -10.85 5.44 5.08
CA PHE A 267 -9.92 5.24 6.19
C PHE A 267 -9.32 3.83 6.21
N TYR A 268 -10.15 2.81 6.02
CA TYR A 268 -9.69 1.42 6.11
C TYR A 268 -8.83 1.02 4.92
N SER A 269 -9.24 1.37 3.73
CA SER A 269 -8.52 1.14 2.45
C SER A 269 -7.93 -0.25 2.32
N ASN A 270 -8.73 -1.24 2.71
CA ASN A 270 -8.43 -2.64 2.47
C ASN A 270 -8.49 -2.94 0.97
N VAL A 271 -7.57 -3.73 0.45
CA VAL A 271 -7.62 -4.15 -0.95
C VAL A 271 -8.90 -4.96 -1.20
N ASN A 272 -9.80 -4.37 -2.00
CA ASN A 272 -11.10 -4.97 -2.30
C ASN A 272 -11.41 -4.84 -3.80
N PRO A 273 -11.32 -5.95 -4.58
CA PRO A 273 -11.62 -5.92 -6.01
C PRO A 273 -13.08 -5.61 -6.33
N GLY A 274 -14.00 -5.81 -5.37
CA GLY A 274 -15.44 -5.54 -5.52
C GLY A 274 -15.83 -4.07 -5.28
N VAL A 275 -14.90 -3.22 -4.80
CA VAL A 275 -15.13 -1.80 -4.58
C VAL A 275 -14.24 -1.00 -5.54
N PRO A 276 -14.78 -0.48 -6.65
CA PRO A 276 -14.00 0.28 -7.61
C PRO A 276 -13.58 1.64 -7.03
N HIS A 277 -12.43 2.14 -7.45
CA HIS A 277 -12.12 3.56 -7.30
C HIS A 277 -13.05 4.37 -8.22
N PRO A 278 -13.51 5.58 -7.87
CA PRO A 278 -14.40 6.36 -8.73
C PRO A 278 -13.92 6.57 -10.16
N ARG A 279 -12.60 6.53 -10.40
CA ARG A 279 -11.99 6.77 -11.71
C ARG A 279 -11.52 5.51 -12.45
N TRP A 280 -11.39 4.35 -11.76
CA TRP A 280 -10.93 3.09 -12.36
C TRP A 280 -11.38 1.86 -11.58
N SER A 281 -11.33 0.68 -12.25
CA SER A 281 -11.63 -0.60 -11.64
C SER A 281 -10.51 -1.10 -10.75
N GLN A 282 -10.86 -1.72 -9.62
CA GLN A 282 -9.94 -2.42 -8.74
C GLN A 282 -9.90 -3.93 -8.96
N ALA A 283 -10.71 -4.46 -9.91
CA ALA A 283 -10.82 -5.89 -10.14
C ALA A 283 -9.54 -6.56 -10.67
N SER A 284 -8.65 -5.79 -11.27
CA SER A 284 -7.38 -6.32 -11.81
C SER A 284 -6.22 -5.38 -11.53
N GLU A 285 -5.01 -5.93 -11.53
CA GLU A 285 -3.78 -5.20 -11.26
C GLU A 285 -2.68 -5.55 -12.28
N ARG A 286 -1.75 -4.63 -12.48
CA ARG A 286 -0.53 -4.84 -13.25
C ARG A 286 0.63 -5.10 -12.29
N ARG A 287 1.16 -6.32 -12.28
CA ARG A 287 2.42 -6.59 -11.57
C ARG A 287 3.55 -5.88 -12.31
N ILE A 288 4.33 -5.06 -11.58
CA ILE A 288 5.50 -4.40 -12.17
C ILE A 288 6.45 -5.47 -12.72
N GLY A 289 7.04 -5.21 -13.88
CA GLY A 289 7.87 -6.17 -14.62
C GLY A 289 7.10 -7.22 -15.43
N GLN A 290 5.75 -7.26 -15.35
CA GLN A 290 4.93 -8.17 -16.14
C GLN A 290 4.06 -7.43 -17.16
N ALA A 291 3.90 -8.03 -18.35
CA ALA A 291 3.09 -7.44 -19.41
C ALA A 291 1.59 -7.64 -19.19
N ALA A 292 1.18 -8.79 -18.65
CA ALA A 292 -0.22 -9.13 -18.43
C ALA A 292 -0.75 -8.57 -17.10
N ARG A 293 -2.04 -8.21 -17.07
CA ARG A 293 -2.76 -7.94 -15.83
C ARG A 293 -3.23 -9.25 -15.21
N GLN A 294 -3.32 -9.26 -13.89
CA GLN A 294 -3.87 -10.36 -13.10
C GLN A 294 -5.08 -9.89 -12.28
N ALA A 295 -5.91 -10.81 -11.83
CA ALA A 295 -7.00 -10.50 -10.92
C ALA A 295 -6.47 -9.99 -9.58
N THR A 296 -7.08 -8.94 -9.04
CA THR A 296 -6.78 -8.47 -7.68
C THR A 296 -7.43 -9.40 -6.66
N LEU A 297 -6.68 -9.81 -5.66
CA LEU A 297 -7.18 -10.64 -4.56
C LEU A 297 -7.74 -9.75 -3.44
N LYS A 298 -8.86 -10.15 -2.85
CA LYS A 298 -9.41 -9.48 -1.67
C LYS A 298 -8.40 -9.53 -0.53
N PHE A 299 -8.29 -8.43 0.22
CA PHE A 299 -7.23 -8.22 1.21
C PHE A 299 -5.81 -8.50 0.65
N ASN A 300 -5.63 -8.29 -0.68
CA ASN A 300 -4.37 -8.57 -1.37
C ASN A 300 -3.90 -10.04 -1.21
N GLY A 301 -4.82 -10.96 -0.94
CA GLY A 301 -4.57 -12.38 -0.71
C GLY A 301 -4.25 -12.77 0.73
N TYR A 302 -4.46 -11.88 1.70
CA TYR A 302 -4.28 -12.11 3.14
C TYR A 302 -5.63 -12.30 3.87
N GLU A 303 -6.67 -12.74 3.15
CA GLU A 303 -8.02 -12.86 3.72
C GLU A 303 -8.07 -13.84 4.90
N ALA A 304 -7.34 -14.94 4.83
CA ALA A 304 -7.31 -15.95 5.89
C ALA A 304 -6.76 -15.39 7.22
N GLU A 305 -5.82 -14.45 7.15
CA GLU A 305 -5.16 -13.88 8.32
C GLU A 305 -5.93 -12.68 8.91
N VAL A 306 -6.63 -11.90 8.07
CA VAL A 306 -7.14 -10.59 8.51
C VAL A 306 -8.66 -10.43 8.43
N ALA A 307 -9.39 -11.34 7.79
CA ALA A 307 -10.84 -11.17 7.61
C ALA A 307 -11.59 -11.06 8.95
N SER A 308 -11.12 -11.75 9.99
CA SER A 308 -11.70 -11.71 11.34
C SER A 308 -11.68 -10.31 11.97
N LEU A 309 -10.71 -9.46 11.63
CA LEU A 309 -10.63 -8.07 12.10
C LEU A 309 -11.85 -7.25 11.64
N TYR A 310 -12.49 -7.66 10.57
CA TYR A 310 -13.59 -6.94 9.90
C TYR A 310 -14.92 -7.68 9.99
N ALA A 311 -15.03 -8.67 10.89
CA ALA A 311 -16.26 -9.42 11.08
C ALA A 311 -17.43 -8.48 11.42
N GLY A 312 -18.55 -8.60 10.70
CA GLY A 312 -19.72 -7.74 10.87
C GLY A 312 -19.62 -6.35 10.22
N MET A 313 -18.49 -5.97 9.61
CA MET A 313 -18.35 -4.70 8.91
C MET A 313 -18.78 -4.81 7.45
N ASN A 314 -19.54 -3.82 6.97
CA ASN A 314 -19.79 -3.67 5.54
C ASN A 314 -18.58 -3.01 4.87
N LEU A 315 -17.74 -3.81 4.20
CA LEU A 315 -16.52 -3.35 3.55
C LEU A 315 -16.74 -2.59 2.22
N THR A 316 -17.99 -2.44 1.78
CA THR A 316 -18.33 -1.56 0.66
C THR A 316 -18.50 -0.11 1.15
N LEU A 317 -18.97 0.06 2.38
CA LEU A 317 -19.13 1.38 3.02
C LEU A 317 -17.89 1.78 3.81
N ASN A 318 -17.21 0.79 4.41
CA ASN A 318 -16.00 0.98 5.21
C ASN A 318 -14.77 0.59 4.37
N TYR A 319 -14.46 1.39 3.37
CA TYR A 319 -13.31 1.19 2.48
C TYR A 319 -12.15 2.15 2.79
#